data_94972e488e4916ad09a30ae2171fa2fc
#
_entry.id   94972e488e4916ad09a30ae2171fa2fc
#
_cell.length_a   1.000
_cell.length_b   1.000
_cell.length_c   1.000
_cell.angle_alpha   90.00
_cell.angle_beta   90.00
_cell.angle_gamma   90.00
#
_symmetry.space_group_name_H-M   'P 1'
#
loop_
_entity.id
_entity.type
_entity.pdbx_description
1 polymer ?
#
loop_
_entity_poly.entity_id
_entity_poly.type
_entity_poly.pdbx_seq_one_letter_code
_entity_poly.pdbx_strand_id
1 'polypeptide(L)'
;MTRKTLLWLVLPLVGFGVLFWQLAFAPNQMKGQPELLEMSVILREGDGAASTMRKGMEQAAADLNVELRFLTPATDNSAAGQTELLEREAAGNVSAIILVPSDRKTIGDAVMAAAEKTTLVTVESGMAAWGALADVTMNHTALGEAIGTAALNGVPCGGVVLLLDSLPGDNGIRERLEAAKALLLREGRQVRVCRWHAGEDT
;
A
#
# COMPACT_ATOMS: atom_id res chain seq x y z
N MET A 1 46.95 55.67 -31.11
CA MET A 1 45.76 54.77 -31.06
C MET A 1 44.54 55.61 -30.80
N THR A 2 43.60 55.66 -31.74
CA THR A 2 42.42 56.48 -31.60
C THR A 2 41.44 55.81 -30.64
N ARG A 3 40.71 56.62 -29.84
CA ARG A 3 39.72 56.13 -28.87
C ARG A 3 38.72 55.12 -29.46
N LYS A 4 38.44 55.21 -30.75
CA LYS A 4 37.55 54.28 -31.48
C LYS A 4 38.16 52.88 -31.64
N THR A 5 39.50 52.73 -31.87
CA THR A 5 40.13 51.43 -32.00
C THR A 5 40.21 50.67 -30.66
N LEU A 6 40.34 51.40 -29.54
CA LEU A 6 40.32 50.83 -28.20
C LEU A 6 38.95 50.28 -27.86
N LEU A 7 37.88 50.96 -28.24
CA LEU A 7 36.50 50.53 -27.99
C LEU A 7 36.15 49.21 -28.70
N TRP A 8 36.67 49.03 -29.95
CA TRP A 8 36.42 47.83 -30.73
C TRP A 8 37.20 46.60 -30.22
N LEU A 9 38.26 46.79 -29.43
CA LEU A 9 39.01 45.71 -28.77
C LEU A 9 38.42 45.36 -27.38
N VAL A 10 37.90 46.32 -26.64
CA VAL A 10 37.39 46.11 -25.30
C VAL A 10 36.01 45.44 -25.31
N LEU A 11 35.12 45.78 -26.27
CA LEU A 11 33.78 45.23 -26.35
C LEU A 11 33.74 43.71 -26.51
N PRO A 12 34.51 43.05 -27.38
CA PRO A 12 34.53 41.61 -27.46
C PRO A 12 35.16 40.94 -26.23
N LEU A 13 36.12 41.61 -25.58
CA LEU A 13 36.79 41.05 -24.39
C LEU A 13 35.83 41.07 -23.18
N VAL A 14 35.00 42.12 -23.02
CA VAL A 14 33.95 42.15 -22.00
C VAL A 14 32.84 41.15 -22.31
N GLY A 15 32.44 41.02 -23.60
CA GLY A 15 31.46 40.00 -24.02
C GLY A 15 31.94 38.58 -23.73
N PHE A 16 33.19 38.29 -24.00
CA PHE A 16 33.79 36.98 -23.73
C PHE A 16 33.92 36.74 -22.22
N GLY A 17 34.24 37.74 -21.42
CA GLY A 17 34.28 37.68 -19.96
C GLY A 17 32.92 37.38 -19.35
N VAL A 18 31.86 38.03 -19.85
CA VAL A 18 30.49 37.79 -19.41
C VAL A 18 29.99 36.38 -19.80
N LEU A 19 30.32 35.96 -21.05
CA LEU A 19 29.97 34.61 -21.51
C LEU A 19 30.71 33.53 -20.71
N PHE A 20 31.99 33.75 -20.45
CA PHE A 20 32.82 32.86 -19.63
C PHE A 20 32.31 32.81 -18.19
N TRP A 21 31.90 33.96 -17.62
CA TRP A 21 31.29 34.03 -16.32
C TRP A 21 29.97 33.25 -16.27
N GLN A 22 29.08 33.42 -17.26
CA GLN A 22 27.82 32.67 -17.35
C GLN A 22 28.08 31.16 -17.55
N LEU A 23 29.11 30.75 -18.30
CA LEU A 23 29.45 29.32 -18.47
C LEU A 23 30.17 28.73 -17.24
N ALA A 24 31.01 29.51 -16.57
CA ALA A 24 31.82 29.03 -15.43
C ALA A 24 31.04 29.11 -14.10
N PHE A 25 30.12 30.06 -13.98
CA PHE A 25 29.32 30.32 -12.79
C PHE A 25 27.81 30.21 -13.04
N ALA A 26 27.38 29.73 -14.22
CA ALA A 26 26.02 29.24 -14.33
C ALA A 26 25.85 28.26 -13.18
N PRO A 27 24.89 28.47 -12.24
CA PRO A 27 24.61 27.45 -11.26
C PRO A 27 24.36 26.21 -12.10
N ASN A 28 25.23 25.21 -11.98
CA ASN A 28 24.94 23.87 -12.44
C ASN A 28 23.63 23.53 -11.74
N GLN A 29 22.54 23.83 -12.41
CA GLN A 29 21.29 23.13 -12.13
C GLN A 29 21.64 21.68 -12.50
N MET A 30 22.40 21.02 -11.62
CA MET A 30 22.24 19.59 -11.46
C MET A 30 20.72 19.48 -11.30
N LYS A 31 20.02 19.13 -12.38
CA LYS A 31 18.75 18.44 -12.26
C LYS A 31 19.10 17.34 -11.30
N GLY A 32 18.74 17.52 -10.01
CA GLY A 32 18.94 16.50 -9.00
C GLY A 32 18.45 15.24 -9.68
N GLN A 33 19.28 14.22 -9.78
CA GLN A 33 18.74 12.90 -10.09
C GLN A 33 17.52 12.79 -9.21
N PRO A 34 16.34 12.49 -9.78
CA PRO A 34 15.14 12.38 -8.97
C PRO A 34 15.53 11.47 -7.80
N GLU A 35 15.45 12.02 -6.59
CA GLU A 35 15.80 11.30 -5.38
C GLU A 35 14.98 10.03 -5.41
N LEU A 36 15.65 8.88 -5.45
CA LEU A 36 14.97 7.60 -5.54
C LEU A 36 14.20 7.43 -4.23
N LEU A 37 12.88 7.49 -4.30
CA LEU A 37 12.04 7.34 -3.14
C LEU A 37 12.08 5.88 -2.67
N GLU A 38 12.62 5.63 -1.49
CA GLU A 38 12.62 4.31 -0.87
C GLU A 38 11.36 4.14 -0.04
N MET A 39 10.61 3.06 -0.30
CA MET A 39 9.41 2.70 0.43
C MET A 39 9.53 1.29 1.01
N SER A 40 9.16 1.12 2.26
CA SER A 40 9.10 -0.19 2.91
C SER A 40 7.72 -0.80 2.73
N VAL A 41 7.68 -2.07 2.32
CA VAL A 41 6.44 -2.85 2.17
C VAL A 41 6.45 -3.98 3.19
N ILE A 42 5.57 -3.90 4.18
CA ILE A 42 5.43 -4.91 5.23
C ILE A 42 4.25 -5.82 4.87
N LEU A 43 4.55 -7.07 4.52
CA LEU A 43 3.57 -8.06 4.09
C LEU A 43 3.24 -9.06 5.21
N ARG A 44 2.10 -9.72 5.06
CA ARG A 44 1.80 -10.97 5.77
C ARG A 44 2.55 -12.12 5.09
N GLU A 45 2.99 -13.10 5.86
CA GLU A 45 3.58 -14.33 5.32
C GLU A 45 2.48 -15.31 4.84
N GLY A 46 2.78 -16.11 3.81
CA GLY A 46 1.98 -17.28 3.44
C GLY A 46 0.83 -17.06 2.48
N ASP A 47 0.64 -15.87 1.95
CA ASP A 47 -0.48 -15.57 1.06
C ASP A 47 -0.09 -15.75 -0.42
N GLY A 48 -0.71 -16.72 -1.11
CA GLY A 48 -0.54 -16.85 -2.56
C GLY A 48 -0.93 -15.56 -3.32
N ALA A 49 -1.87 -14.79 -2.77
CA ALA A 49 -2.24 -13.46 -3.24
C ALA A 49 -1.08 -12.45 -3.07
N ALA A 50 -0.24 -12.60 -2.05
CA ALA A 50 0.92 -11.73 -1.84
C ALA A 50 1.89 -11.74 -3.01
N SER A 51 2.05 -12.86 -3.72
CA SER A 51 2.91 -12.96 -4.90
C SER A 51 2.40 -12.12 -6.08
N THR A 52 1.08 -12.07 -6.30
CA THR A 52 0.46 -11.27 -7.36
C THR A 52 0.45 -9.79 -6.99
N MET A 53 0.13 -9.47 -5.74
CA MET A 53 0.19 -8.12 -5.20
C MET A 53 1.62 -7.56 -5.29
N ARG A 54 2.61 -8.33 -4.89
CA ARG A 54 4.02 -7.96 -4.99
C ARG A 54 4.44 -7.62 -6.42
N LYS A 55 4.07 -8.44 -7.41
CA LYS A 55 4.34 -8.17 -8.83
C LYS A 55 3.71 -6.85 -9.29
N GLY A 56 2.47 -6.58 -8.87
CA GLY A 56 1.81 -5.32 -9.17
C GLY A 56 2.50 -4.12 -8.55
N MET A 57 2.95 -4.23 -7.29
CA MET A 57 3.72 -3.20 -6.62
C MET A 57 5.09 -2.97 -7.29
N GLU A 58 5.81 -4.04 -7.64
CA GLU A 58 7.09 -3.96 -8.36
C GLU A 58 6.95 -3.28 -9.73
N GLN A 59 5.86 -3.58 -10.47
CA GLN A 59 5.58 -2.92 -11.74
C GLN A 59 5.31 -1.42 -11.53
N ALA A 60 4.45 -1.06 -10.59
CA ALA A 60 4.14 0.34 -10.28
C ALA A 60 5.38 1.11 -9.80
N ALA A 61 6.24 0.47 -9.01
CA ALA A 61 7.48 1.06 -8.54
C ALA A 61 8.46 1.36 -9.70
N ALA A 62 8.59 0.43 -10.66
CA ALA A 62 9.38 0.63 -11.86
C ALA A 62 8.85 1.80 -12.71
N ASP A 63 7.53 1.89 -12.88
CA ASP A 63 6.89 2.95 -13.65
C ASP A 63 7.02 4.35 -12.99
N LEU A 64 7.09 4.38 -11.65
CA LEU A 64 7.16 5.60 -10.84
C LEU A 64 8.59 5.95 -10.38
N ASN A 65 9.59 5.17 -10.73
CA ASN A 65 10.98 5.31 -10.28
C ASN A 65 11.09 5.32 -8.73
N VAL A 66 10.44 4.35 -8.10
CA VAL A 66 10.45 4.12 -6.65
C VAL A 66 11.18 2.81 -6.35
N GLU A 67 11.95 2.76 -5.27
CA GLU A 67 12.54 1.53 -4.75
C GLU A 67 11.66 0.94 -3.65
N LEU A 68 11.27 -0.34 -3.80
CA LEU A 68 10.49 -1.06 -2.80
C LEU A 68 11.35 -2.07 -2.05
N ARG A 69 11.31 -1.98 -0.73
CA ARG A 69 11.92 -2.96 0.16
C ARG A 69 10.83 -3.79 0.84
N PHE A 70 10.73 -5.05 0.44
CA PHE A 70 9.76 -5.99 1.00
C PHE A 70 10.27 -6.61 2.30
N LEU A 71 9.47 -6.53 3.34
CA LEU A 71 9.76 -7.01 4.68
C LEU A 71 8.66 -7.97 5.13
N THR A 72 9.08 -9.07 5.75
CA THR A 72 8.18 -10.02 6.40
C THR A 72 8.65 -10.23 7.84
N PRO A 73 7.74 -10.47 8.80
CA PRO A 73 8.12 -10.83 10.16
C PRO A 73 9.01 -12.09 10.18
N ALA A 74 10.01 -12.12 11.05
CA ALA A 74 10.96 -13.23 11.12
C ALA A 74 10.36 -14.51 11.72
N THR A 75 9.33 -14.40 12.52
CA THR A 75 8.65 -15.51 13.19
C THR A 75 7.16 -15.25 13.18
N ASP A 76 6.41 -16.20 12.66
CA ASP A 76 4.95 -16.22 12.58
C ASP A 76 4.34 -14.90 12.04
N ASN A 77 3.25 -14.99 11.33
CA ASN A 77 2.44 -13.83 10.89
C ASN A 77 1.85 -13.05 12.08
N SER A 78 2.62 -12.91 13.16
CA SER A 78 2.15 -12.30 14.37
C SER A 78 2.05 -10.79 14.20
N ALA A 79 0.99 -10.21 14.71
CA ALA A 79 0.84 -8.76 14.82
C ALA A 79 2.03 -8.13 15.57
N ALA A 80 2.63 -8.85 16.52
CA ALA A 80 3.82 -8.41 17.25
C ALA A 80 5.05 -8.24 16.35
N GLY A 81 5.32 -9.21 15.46
CA GLY A 81 6.43 -9.10 14.50
C GLY A 81 6.22 -7.99 13.48
N GLN A 82 4.97 -7.76 13.04
CA GLN A 82 4.66 -6.62 12.18
C GLN A 82 4.79 -5.29 12.93
N THR A 83 4.40 -5.21 14.20
CA THR A 83 4.59 -4.02 15.04
C THR A 83 6.06 -3.64 15.14
N GLU A 84 6.94 -4.60 15.43
CA GLU A 84 8.38 -4.36 15.50
C GLU A 84 8.95 -3.82 14.18
N LEU A 85 8.57 -4.44 13.04
CA LEU A 85 8.95 -3.96 11.73
C LEU A 85 8.45 -2.53 11.47
N LEU A 86 7.19 -2.26 11.79
CA LEU A 86 6.56 -0.96 11.59
C LEU A 86 7.24 0.14 12.40
N GLU A 87 7.51 -0.11 13.67
CA GLU A 87 8.22 0.82 14.56
C GLU A 87 9.65 1.11 14.05
N ARG A 88 10.36 0.07 13.61
CA ARG A 88 11.71 0.19 13.06
C ARG A 88 11.73 1.03 11.79
N GLU A 89 10.84 0.73 10.84
CA GLU A 89 10.77 1.45 9.56
C GLU A 89 10.28 2.90 9.76
N ALA A 90 9.33 3.13 10.66
CA ALA A 90 8.87 4.48 11.00
C ALA A 90 9.91 5.33 11.73
N ALA A 91 10.89 4.71 12.39
CA ALA A 91 12.05 5.40 12.99
C ALA A 91 13.19 5.64 11.97
N GLY A 92 13.13 4.99 10.81
CA GLY A 92 14.09 5.13 9.71
C GLY A 92 13.79 6.33 8.82
N ASN A 93 14.55 6.45 7.72
CA ASN A 93 14.39 7.53 6.73
C ASN A 93 13.62 7.09 5.49
N VAL A 94 12.68 6.13 5.65
CA VAL A 94 11.86 5.70 4.50
C VAL A 94 10.84 6.78 4.12
N SER A 95 10.62 6.96 2.83
CA SER A 95 9.69 7.97 2.32
C SER A 95 8.23 7.63 2.62
N ALA A 96 7.92 6.33 2.65
CA ALA A 96 6.60 5.82 3.00
C ALA A 96 6.66 4.35 3.42
N ILE A 97 5.61 3.90 4.11
CA ILE A 97 5.39 2.50 4.46
C ILE A 97 4.08 2.03 3.84
N ILE A 98 4.11 0.89 3.18
CA ILE A 98 2.93 0.16 2.71
C ILE A 98 2.77 -1.05 3.62
N LEU A 99 1.62 -1.16 4.30
CA LEU A 99 1.36 -2.21 5.28
C LEU A 99 0.18 -3.08 4.85
N VAL A 100 0.39 -4.40 4.82
CA VAL A 100 -0.69 -5.40 4.77
C VAL A 100 -0.82 -6.04 6.15
N PRO A 101 -1.71 -5.55 7.02
CA PRO A 101 -1.74 -5.97 8.42
C PRO A 101 -2.25 -7.39 8.60
N SER A 102 -1.67 -8.12 9.55
CA SER A 102 -2.11 -9.46 9.93
C SER A 102 -3.37 -9.42 10.81
N ASP A 103 -3.42 -8.52 11.77
CA ASP A 103 -4.58 -8.29 12.64
C ASP A 103 -4.75 -6.79 12.92
N ARG A 104 -5.81 -6.21 12.37
CA ARG A 104 -6.13 -4.79 12.48
C ARG A 104 -6.28 -4.30 13.92
N LYS A 105 -6.84 -5.11 14.81
CA LYS A 105 -7.11 -4.70 16.19
C LYS A 105 -5.82 -4.61 17.00
N THR A 106 -4.96 -5.58 16.83
CA THR A 106 -3.72 -5.68 17.61
C THR A 106 -2.66 -4.68 17.14
N ILE A 107 -2.61 -4.38 15.82
CA ILE A 107 -1.60 -3.48 15.27
C ILE A 107 -2.03 -2.00 15.26
N GLY A 108 -3.28 -1.69 15.62
CA GLY A 108 -3.85 -0.35 15.47
C GLY A 108 -3.04 0.76 16.12
N ASP A 109 -2.60 0.58 17.37
CA ASP A 109 -1.81 1.58 18.09
C ASP A 109 -0.45 1.82 17.42
N ALA A 110 0.19 0.77 16.92
CA ALA A 110 1.45 0.88 16.18
C ALA A 110 1.27 1.61 14.85
N VAL A 111 0.14 1.39 14.17
CA VAL A 111 -0.23 2.10 12.93
C VAL A 111 -0.40 3.59 13.20
N MET A 112 -1.10 3.98 14.26
CA MET A 112 -1.24 5.39 14.64
C MET A 112 0.12 6.02 14.93
N ALA A 113 0.94 5.36 15.73
CA ALA A 113 2.27 5.87 16.08
C ALA A 113 3.22 5.99 14.87
N ALA A 114 3.11 5.08 13.90
CA ALA A 114 3.88 5.15 12.66
C ALA A 114 3.38 6.25 11.72
N ALA A 115 2.06 6.42 11.61
CA ALA A 115 1.44 7.44 10.77
C ALA A 115 1.78 8.89 11.20
N GLU A 116 2.09 9.09 12.49
CA GLU A 116 2.58 10.38 12.99
C GLU A 116 4.02 10.70 12.52
N LYS A 117 4.81 9.70 12.17
CA LYS A 117 6.24 9.83 11.84
C LYS A 117 6.53 9.79 10.35
N THR A 118 5.75 8.99 9.59
CA THR A 118 5.98 8.78 8.17
C THR A 118 4.66 8.58 7.42
N THR A 119 4.70 8.72 6.11
CA THR A 119 3.54 8.42 5.26
C THR A 119 3.24 6.92 5.32
N LEU A 120 2.03 6.57 5.75
CA LEU A 120 1.58 5.18 5.85
C LEU A 120 0.38 4.94 4.96
N VAL A 121 0.45 3.90 4.14
CA VAL A 121 -0.65 3.38 3.32
C VAL A 121 -0.93 1.95 3.75
N THR A 122 -2.20 1.60 3.94
CA THR A 122 -2.60 0.23 4.27
C THR A 122 -3.30 -0.44 3.09
N VAL A 123 -3.19 -1.76 3.03
CA VAL A 123 -3.80 -2.57 1.97
C VAL A 123 -4.63 -3.69 2.59
N GLU A 124 -5.82 -3.91 2.05
CA GLU A 124 -6.79 -4.94 2.47
C GLU A 124 -7.31 -4.83 3.92
N SER A 125 -7.16 -3.69 4.57
CA SER A 125 -7.36 -3.63 6.02
C SER A 125 -8.43 -2.70 6.54
N GLY A 126 -8.80 -1.65 5.81
CA GLY A 126 -9.73 -0.63 6.29
C GLY A 126 -9.19 0.17 7.49
N MET A 127 -7.88 0.49 7.50
CA MET A 127 -7.23 1.16 8.63
C MET A 127 -7.11 2.69 8.49
N ALA A 128 -7.85 3.33 7.59
CA ALA A 128 -7.84 4.79 7.47
C ALA A 128 -8.18 5.50 8.80
N ALA A 129 -9.04 4.90 9.62
CA ALA A 129 -9.42 5.45 10.93
C ALA A 129 -8.25 5.47 11.95
N TRP A 130 -7.16 4.74 11.71
CA TRP A 130 -5.94 4.72 12.54
C TRP A 130 -4.84 5.64 12.01
N GLY A 131 -5.18 6.62 11.17
CA GLY A 131 -4.23 7.63 10.69
C GLY A 131 -3.48 7.27 9.41
N ALA A 132 -3.74 6.10 8.80
CA ALA A 132 -3.20 5.80 7.48
C ALA A 132 -3.69 6.85 6.46
N LEU A 133 -2.77 7.36 5.64
CA LEU A 133 -3.06 8.36 4.61
C LEU A 133 -4.09 7.86 3.58
N ALA A 134 -3.98 6.58 3.25
CA ALA A 134 -4.91 5.89 2.36
C ALA A 134 -5.02 4.42 2.74
N ASP A 135 -6.16 3.81 2.39
CA ASP A 135 -6.38 2.38 2.49
C ASP A 135 -6.84 1.85 1.13
N VAL A 136 -6.06 0.94 0.58
CA VAL A 136 -6.35 0.29 -0.70
C VAL A 136 -7.02 -1.03 -0.42
N THR A 137 -8.34 -1.08 -0.53
CA THR A 137 -9.12 -2.27 -0.20
C THR A 137 -10.22 -2.51 -1.22
N MET A 138 -10.73 -3.74 -1.25
CA MET A 138 -11.91 -4.08 -2.03
C MET A 138 -13.17 -3.58 -1.31
N ASN A 139 -14.22 -3.34 -2.07
CA ASN A 139 -15.55 -3.19 -1.49
C ASN A 139 -16.07 -4.58 -1.06
N HIS A 140 -15.76 -4.97 0.19
CA HIS A 140 -16.11 -6.27 0.74
C HIS A 140 -17.61 -6.50 0.83
N THR A 141 -18.39 -5.46 1.11
CA THR A 141 -19.86 -5.53 1.13
C THR A 141 -20.40 -5.86 -0.27
N ALA A 142 -19.97 -5.13 -1.31
CA ALA A 142 -20.41 -5.41 -2.69
C ALA A 142 -19.99 -6.81 -3.16
N LEU A 143 -18.80 -7.27 -2.76
CA LEU A 143 -18.35 -8.62 -3.08
C LEU A 143 -19.19 -9.67 -2.36
N GLY A 144 -19.55 -9.43 -1.08
CA GLY A 144 -20.47 -10.30 -0.32
C GLY A 144 -21.85 -10.39 -0.96
N GLU A 145 -22.41 -9.27 -1.41
CA GLU A 145 -23.67 -9.25 -2.15
C GLU A 145 -23.59 -10.02 -3.48
N ALA A 146 -22.48 -9.91 -4.20
CA ALA A 146 -22.25 -10.67 -5.42
C ALA A 146 -22.17 -12.19 -5.15
N ILE A 147 -21.49 -12.61 -4.07
CA ILE A 147 -21.46 -14.01 -3.61
C ILE A 147 -22.87 -14.50 -3.26
N GLY A 148 -23.64 -13.72 -2.49
CA GLY A 148 -25.03 -14.03 -2.15
C GLY A 148 -25.89 -14.16 -3.40
N THR A 149 -25.77 -13.26 -4.36
CA THR A 149 -26.49 -13.29 -5.64
C THR A 149 -26.14 -14.55 -6.43
N ALA A 150 -24.87 -14.92 -6.51
CA ALA A 150 -24.46 -16.16 -7.18
C ALA A 150 -25.08 -17.40 -6.51
N ALA A 151 -25.12 -17.45 -5.19
CA ALA A 151 -25.76 -18.54 -4.44
C ALA A 151 -27.28 -18.61 -4.66
N LEU A 152 -27.96 -17.46 -4.78
CA LEU A 152 -29.39 -17.40 -5.09
C LEU A 152 -29.75 -18.07 -6.42
N ASN A 153 -28.86 -18.01 -7.41
CA ASN A 153 -29.08 -18.65 -8.71
C ASN A 153 -29.06 -20.18 -8.63
N GLY A 154 -28.39 -20.75 -7.62
CA GLY A 154 -28.26 -22.21 -7.45
C GLY A 154 -29.14 -22.82 -6.35
N VAL A 155 -29.70 -21.99 -5.46
CA VAL A 155 -30.43 -22.47 -4.27
C VAL A 155 -31.86 -21.96 -4.29
N PRO A 156 -32.88 -22.84 -4.29
CA PRO A 156 -34.29 -22.42 -4.28
C PRO A 156 -34.68 -21.76 -2.96
N CYS A 157 -35.84 -21.06 -2.94
CA CYS A 157 -36.42 -20.48 -1.73
C CYS A 157 -36.60 -21.56 -0.65
N GLY A 158 -36.24 -21.26 0.59
CA GLY A 158 -36.26 -22.22 1.71
C GLY A 158 -35.02 -23.14 1.74
N GLY A 159 -34.21 -23.14 0.72
CA GLY A 159 -32.97 -23.92 0.69
C GLY A 159 -31.89 -23.41 1.66
N VAL A 160 -30.94 -24.27 1.99
CA VAL A 160 -29.87 -23.98 2.96
C VAL A 160 -28.59 -23.63 2.22
N VAL A 161 -27.96 -22.51 2.58
CA VAL A 161 -26.64 -22.09 2.12
C VAL A 161 -25.66 -22.17 3.28
N LEU A 162 -24.54 -22.85 3.06
CA LEU A 162 -23.42 -22.89 3.98
C LEU A 162 -22.37 -21.88 3.58
N LEU A 163 -22.08 -20.92 4.46
CA LEU A 163 -20.99 -19.96 4.30
C LEU A 163 -19.79 -20.41 5.14
N LEU A 164 -18.63 -20.53 4.51
CA LEU A 164 -17.40 -20.94 5.20
C LEU A 164 -16.57 -19.72 5.57
N ASP A 165 -16.30 -19.55 6.86
CA ASP A 165 -15.35 -18.57 7.40
C ASP A 165 -13.98 -19.23 7.49
N SER A 166 -13.13 -18.98 6.50
CA SER A 166 -11.80 -19.59 6.37
C SER A 166 -10.70 -18.87 7.14
N LEU A 167 -10.94 -17.63 7.56
CA LEU A 167 -9.96 -16.81 8.30
C LEU A 167 -10.70 -16.02 9.40
N PRO A 168 -11.06 -16.68 10.51
CA PRO A 168 -11.69 -16.01 11.63
C PRO A 168 -10.79 -14.89 12.17
N GLY A 169 -11.27 -13.65 12.14
CA GLY A 169 -10.49 -12.46 12.50
C GLY A 169 -10.18 -11.53 11.35
N ASP A 170 -10.20 -12.01 10.10
CA ASP A 170 -10.12 -11.14 8.93
C ASP A 170 -11.41 -10.33 8.75
N ASN A 171 -11.27 -9.00 8.81
CA ASN A 171 -12.44 -8.11 8.73
C ASN A 171 -13.09 -8.11 7.35
N GLY A 172 -12.28 -8.21 6.28
CA GLY A 172 -12.79 -8.24 4.93
C GLY A 172 -13.62 -9.49 4.65
N ILE A 173 -13.18 -10.65 5.14
CA ILE A 173 -13.95 -11.90 5.05
C ILE A 173 -15.23 -11.79 5.85
N ARG A 174 -15.18 -11.25 7.07
CA ARG A 174 -16.38 -11.06 7.90
C ARG A 174 -17.39 -10.14 7.23
N GLU A 175 -16.97 -9.01 6.67
CA GLU A 175 -17.86 -8.09 5.94
C GLU A 175 -18.50 -8.77 4.72
N ARG A 176 -17.73 -9.58 3.96
CA ARG A 176 -18.27 -10.37 2.85
C ARG A 176 -19.33 -11.38 3.31
N LEU A 177 -19.04 -12.11 4.38
CA LEU A 177 -19.95 -13.12 4.94
C LEU A 177 -21.24 -12.48 5.46
N GLU A 178 -21.14 -11.35 6.17
CA GLU A 178 -22.32 -10.65 6.70
C GLU A 178 -23.19 -10.07 5.57
N ALA A 179 -22.58 -9.50 4.53
CA ALA A 179 -23.31 -8.99 3.37
C ALA A 179 -24.00 -10.12 2.58
N ALA A 180 -23.29 -11.22 2.32
CA ALA A 180 -23.86 -12.40 1.66
C ALA A 180 -25.01 -13.00 2.49
N LYS A 181 -24.83 -13.17 3.80
CA LYS A 181 -25.83 -13.69 4.74
C LYS A 181 -27.08 -12.80 4.76
N ALA A 182 -26.90 -11.48 4.88
CA ALA A 182 -28.01 -10.54 4.90
C ALA A 182 -28.85 -10.63 3.62
N LEU A 183 -28.21 -10.69 2.46
CA LEU A 183 -28.89 -10.86 1.19
C LEU A 183 -29.66 -12.18 1.12
N LEU A 184 -29.01 -13.30 1.45
CA LEU A 184 -29.60 -14.64 1.39
C LEU A 184 -30.81 -14.79 2.32
N LEU A 185 -30.73 -14.27 3.55
CA LEU A 185 -31.85 -14.28 4.51
C LEU A 185 -33.00 -13.43 3.99
N ARG A 186 -32.75 -12.25 3.44
CA ARG A 186 -33.76 -11.36 2.84
C ARG A 186 -34.52 -12.05 1.70
N GLU A 187 -33.81 -12.84 0.93
CA GLU A 187 -34.36 -13.60 -0.22
C GLU A 187 -34.89 -15.00 0.20
N GLY A 188 -35.15 -15.23 1.50
CA GLY A 188 -35.82 -16.41 1.99
C GLY A 188 -34.98 -17.70 2.00
N ARG A 189 -33.66 -17.63 2.00
CA ARG A 189 -32.79 -18.80 2.20
C ARG A 189 -32.41 -18.96 3.65
N GLN A 190 -32.16 -20.19 4.06
CA GLN A 190 -31.58 -20.47 5.37
C GLN A 190 -30.05 -20.39 5.26
N VAL A 191 -29.39 -19.76 6.22
CA VAL A 191 -27.92 -19.59 6.18
C VAL A 191 -27.31 -20.20 7.43
N ARG A 192 -26.27 -21.00 7.22
CA ARG A 192 -25.38 -21.49 8.28
C ARG A 192 -23.97 -20.96 8.00
N VAL A 193 -23.30 -20.44 9.04
CA VAL A 193 -21.89 -20.03 8.96
C VAL A 193 -21.07 -21.04 9.73
N CYS A 194 -20.09 -21.64 9.08
CA CYS A 194 -19.16 -22.57 9.69
C CYS A 194 -17.75 -21.99 9.62
N ARG A 195 -17.03 -22.06 10.73
CA ARG A 195 -15.59 -21.79 10.75
C ARG A 195 -14.85 -23.00 10.20
N TRP A 196 -13.92 -22.76 9.32
CA TRP A 196 -13.09 -23.80 8.78
C TRP A 196 -11.62 -23.46 9.07
N HIS A 197 -10.91 -24.37 9.68
CA HIS A 197 -9.47 -24.26 9.92
C HIS A 197 -8.76 -25.28 9.03
N ALA A 198 -7.80 -24.82 8.24
CA ALA A 198 -6.96 -25.71 7.45
C ALA A 198 -6.12 -26.58 8.43
N GLY A 199 -6.33 -27.90 8.41
CA GLY A 199 -5.57 -28.84 9.24
C GLY A 199 -6.33 -29.48 10.41
N GLU A 200 -7.59 -29.14 10.67
CA GLU A 200 -8.46 -29.92 11.53
C GLU A 200 -9.20 -30.96 10.67
N ASP A 201 -8.64 -32.17 10.62
CA ASP A 201 -9.40 -33.35 10.20
C ASP A 201 -10.49 -33.61 11.24
N THR A 202 -11.76 -33.56 10.81
CA THR A 202 -12.94 -33.90 11.61
C THR A 202 -13.03 -35.39 11.87
#